data_c97079558862ab560f594db2d6b536ca
#
_entry.id   c97079558862ab560f594db2d6b536ca
#
_cell.length_a   1.000
_cell.length_b   1.000
_cell.length_c   1.000
_cell.angle_alpha   90.00
_cell.angle_beta   90.00
_cell.angle_gamma   90.00
#
_symmetry.space_group_name_H-M   'P 1'
#
loop_
_entity.id
_entity.type
_entity.pdbx_description
1 polymer ?
#
loop_
_entity_poly.entity_id
_entity_poly.type
_entity_poly.pdbx_seq_one_letter_code
_entity_poly.pdbx_strand_id
1 'polypeptide(L)'
;MKKITFSILFIFSVLCSSVVTSQTRYLDPLFTVDTTNNITYGVNFSVMINDTLPIPTGMTIPVGVDSTGSPIYFTMPPLEFDLFEPAGDTVSERPLIIYLHTGTFAPIIRNGNATGHRNFDYATQAMCNQFAARGYVVANTDYRLGWNPFLPTEPERAASLMR
;
A
#
# COMPACT_ATOMS: atom_id res chain seq x y z
N MET A 1 -28.53 52.25 12.87
CA MET A 1 -28.39 50.94 13.52
C MET A 1 -28.69 49.78 12.56
N LYS A 2 -29.69 49.77 11.69
CA LYS A 2 -30.04 48.67 10.78
C LYS A 2 -28.92 48.26 9.80
N LYS A 3 -28.09 49.19 9.29
CA LYS A 3 -27.01 48.93 8.30
C LYS A 3 -25.80 48.18 8.90
N ILE A 4 -25.48 48.44 10.16
CA ILE A 4 -24.34 47.77 10.85
C ILE A 4 -24.69 46.31 11.17
N THR A 5 -25.94 46.06 11.58
CA THR A 5 -26.39 44.69 11.84
C THR A 5 -26.38 43.79 10.62
N PHE A 6 -26.72 44.35 9.44
CA PHE A 6 -26.68 43.61 8.18
C PHE A 6 -25.25 43.25 7.75
N SER A 7 -24.29 44.18 7.92
CA SER A 7 -22.87 43.94 7.60
C SER A 7 -22.26 42.87 8.50
N ILE A 8 -22.58 42.86 9.80
CA ILE A 8 -22.07 41.86 10.75
C ILE A 8 -22.65 40.46 10.41
N LEU A 9 -23.93 40.36 10.05
CA LEU A 9 -24.56 39.11 9.67
C LEU A 9 -23.95 38.54 8.38
N PHE A 10 -23.61 39.39 7.41
CA PHE A 10 -22.97 38.96 6.16
C PHE A 10 -21.53 38.45 6.38
N ILE A 11 -20.74 39.11 7.24
CA ILE A 11 -19.38 38.66 7.59
C ILE A 11 -19.43 37.32 8.31
N PHE A 12 -20.39 37.12 9.24
CA PHE A 12 -20.56 35.87 9.95
C PHE A 12 -20.97 34.72 9.01
N SER A 13 -21.82 34.97 8.02
CA SER A 13 -22.22 33.99 7.01
C SER A 13 -21.04 33.55 6.12
N VAL A 14 -20.14 34.45 5.73
CA VAL A 14 -18.95 34.13 4.93
C VAL A 14 -17.93 33.33 5.74
N LEU A 15 -17.77 33.62 7.02
CA LEU A 15 -16.89 32.85 7.91
C LEU A 15 -17.42 31.43 8.18
N CYS A 16 -18.74 31.23 8.28
CA CYS A 16 -19.33 29.89 8.44
C CYS A 16 -19.18 29.03 7.18
N SER A 17 -19.22 29.61 5.99
CA SER A 17 -19.10 28.84 4.74
C SER A 17 -17.67 28.28 4.53
N SER A 18 -16.64 28.95 5.03
CA SER A 18 -15.26 28.43 4.95
C SER A 18 -14.99 27.24 5.89
N VAL A 19 -15.74 27.11 6.98
CA VAL A 19 -15.61 25.98 7.91
C VAL A 19 -16.26 24.70 7.34
N VAL A 20 -17.32 24.83 6.56
CA VAL A 20 -18.04 23.69 5.98
C VAL A 20 -17.20 23.04 4.85
N THR A 21 -16.46 23.81 4.06
CA THR A 21 -15.59 23.27 3.02
C THR A 21 -14.36 22.54 3.55
N SER A 22 -13.91 22.87 4.77
CA SER A 22 -12.79 22.16 5.43
C SER A 22 -13.18 20.77 5.93
N GLN A 23 -14.46 20.50 6.19
CA GLN A 23 -14.92 19.22 6.71
C GLN A 23 -15.22 18.16 5.65
N THR A 24 -15.36 18.52 4.39
CA THR A 24 -15.60 17.55 3.29
C THR A 24 -14.31 16.90 2.79
N ARG A 25 -13.17 17.57 2.95
CA ARG A 25 -11.86 17.00 2.66
C ARG A 25 -11.61 15.81 3.60
N TYR A 26 -11.05 14.75 3.06
CA TYR A 26 -10.80 13.46 3.73
C TYR A 26 -12.04 12.58 3.96
N LEU A 27 -13.25 13.09 3.69
CA LEU A 27 -14.48 12.31 3.77
C LEU A 27 -15.03 11.97 2.38
N ASP A 28 -15.12 12.95 1.49
CA ASP A 28 -15.70 12.79 0.16
C ASP A 28 -14.61 12.65 -0.92
N PRO A 29 -14.84 11.88 -2.00
CA PRO A 29 -13.93 11.77 -3.12
C PRO A 29 -14.00 13.06 -3.97
N LEU A 30 -13.07 13.98 -3.74
CA LEU A 30 -13.01 15.30 -4.37
C LEU A 30 -12.03 15.37 -5.54
N PHE A 31 -11.11 14.41 -5.65
CA PHE A 31 -10.00 14.46 -6.59
C PHE A 31 -10.01 13.26 -7.52
N THR A 32 -9.52 13.44 -8.73
CA THR A 32 -8.95 12.36 -9.51
C THR A 32 -7.61 11.97 -8.92
N VAL A 33 -7.08 10.81 -9.28
CA VAL A 33 -5.87 10.27 -8.67
C VAL A 33 -4.78 10.11 -9.72
N ASP A 34 -3.62 10.68 -9.43
CA ASP A 34 -2.38 10.40 -10.15
C ASP A 34 -1.64 9.27 -9.45
N THR A 35 -1.08 8.34 -10.22
CA THR A 35 -0.35 7.19 -9.67
C THR A 35 1.04 7.11 -10.29
N THR A 36 2.07 7.04 -9.43
CA THR A 36 3.44 6.73 -9.82
C THR A 36 3.77 5.34 -9.32
N ASN A 37 3.99 4.40 -10.25
CA ASN A 37 4.18 2.99 -9.93
C ASN A 37 5.65 2.61 -9.78
N ASN A 38 5.92 1.53 -9.04
CA ASN A 38 7.19 0.83 -8.94
C ASN A 38 8.35 1.73 -8.46
N ILE A 39 8.09 2.54 -7.42
CA ILE A 39 9.14 3.33 -6.78
C ILE A 39 9.94 2.40 -5.86
N THR A 40 11.17 2.07 -6.25
CA THR A 40 12.05 1.20 -5.45
C THR A 40 12.58 1.96 -4.23
N TYR A 41 12.36 1.41 -3.03
CA TYR A 41 12.91 1.96 -1.79
C TYR A 41 13.99 1.06 -1.16
N GLY A 42 14.13 -0.17 -1.64
CA GLY A 42 15.14 -1.10 -1.15
C GLY A 42 15.18 -2.40 -1.95
N VAL A 43 16.09 -3.26 -1.56
CA VAL A 43 16.21 -4.64 -2.07
C VAL A 43 16.44 -5.56 -0.87
N ASN A 44 15.72 -6.67 -0.80
CA ASN A 44 15.91 -7.63 0.28
C ASN A 44 15.59 -9.06 -0.18
N PHE A 45 16.12 -10.01 0.58
CA PHE A 45 15.81 -11.42 0.36
C PHE A 45 14.35 -11.71 0.69
N SER A 46 13.68 -12.44 -0.18
CA SER A 46 12.35 -12.98 0.04
C SER A 46 12.32 -14.46 -0.32
N VAL A 47 11.47 -15.21 0.36
CA VAL A 47 11.21 -16.62 0.05
C VAL A 47 10.00 -16.72 -0.85
N MET A 48 10.10 -17.47 -1.93
CA MET A 48 9.02 -17.72 -2.88
C MET A 48 8.78 -19.22 -3.02
N ILE A 49 7.54 -19.61 -2.94
CA ILE A 49 7.10 -20.97 -3.31
C ILE A 49 6.53 -20.88 -4.73
N ASN A 50 7.09 -21.70 -5.62
CA ASN A 50 6.63 -21.73 -7.01
C ASN A 50 5.84 -23.00 -7.24
N ASP A 51 4.56 -22.87 -7.49
CA ASP A 51 3.69 -24.01 -7.78
C ASP A 51 3.40 -24.21 -9.28
N THR A 52 3.38 -23.17 -10.10
CA THR A 52 2.89 -23.28 -11.49
C THR A 52 3.49 -22.34 -12.52
N LEU A 53 4.29 -21.32 -12.15
CA LEU A 53 4.77 -20.33 -13.09
C LEU A 53 6.29 -20.39 -13.28
N PRO A 54 6.79 -20.15 -14.50
CA PRO A 54 8.23 -20.13 -14.76
C PRO A 54 8.92 -19.07 -13.89
N ILE A 55 10.02 -19.48 -13.26
CA ILE A 55 10.84 -18.62 -12.41
C ILE A 55 11.51 -17.57 -13.31
N PRO A 56 11.47 -16.28 -12.95
CA PRO A 56 12.24 -15.28 -13.65
C PRO A 56 13.72 -15.65 -13.65
N THR A 57 14.31 -15.72 -14.84
CA THR A 57 15.72 -16.08 -15.03
C THR A 57 16.60 -15.05 -14.33
N GLY A 58 17.47 -15.49 -13.45
CA GLY A 58 18.63 -14.72 -12.99
C GLY A 58 18.71 -14.34 -11.51
N MET A 59 17.66 -14.57 -10.69
CA MET A 59 17.67 -14.12 -9.28
C MET A 59 17.17 -15.16 -8.27
N THR A 60 17.15 -16.44 -8.62
CA THR A 60 16.58 -17.47 -7.73
C THR A 60 17.59 -18.57 -7.44
N ILE A 61 17.82 -18.81 -6.16
CA ILE A 61 18.61 -19.95 -5.68
C ILE A 61 17.64 -20.96 -5.10
N PRO A 62 17.55 -22.20 -5.64
CA PRO A 62 16.73 -23.25 -5.05
C PRO A 62 17.34 -23.63 -3.68
N VAL A 63 16.52 -23.65 -2.65
CA VAL A 63 16.97 -23.93 -1.27
C VAL A 63 16.32 -25.15 -0.67
N GLY A 64 15.40 -25.77 -1.36
CA GLY A 64 14.71 -26.96 -0.89
C GLY A 64 13.38 -27.21 -1.61
N VAL A 65 12.59 -28.08 -1.05
CA VAL A 65 11.21 -28.34 -1.43
C VAL A 65 10.32 -28.19 -0.21
N ASP A 66 9.08 -27.79 -0.41
CA ASP A 66 8.09 -27.76 0.65
C ASP A 66 7.54 -29.17 0.95
N SER A 67 6.58 -29.27 1.85
CA SER A 67 5.95 -30.54 2.24
C SER A 67 5.20 -31.25 1.11
N THR A 68 4.95 -30.56 -0.01
CA THR A 68 4.29 -31.10 -1.20
C THR A 68 5.27 -31.48 -2.31
N GLY A 69 6.56 -31.20 -2.12
CA GLY A 69 7.60 -31.39 -3.13
C GLY A 69 7.77 -30.20 -4.08
N SER A 70 7.09 -29.09 -3.84
CA SER A 70 7.25 -27.87 -4.63
C SER A 70 8.56 -27.15 -4.28
N PRO A 71 9.33 -26.67 -5.27
CA PRO A 71 10.61 -26.04 -5.01
C PRO A 71 10.44 -24.70 -4.29
N ILE A 72 11.27 -24.49 -3.29
CA ILE A 72 11.39 -23.23 -2.55
C ILE A 72 12.62 -22.47 -3.06
N TYR A 73 12.46 -21.19 -3.31
CA TYR A 73 13.52 -20.33 -3.83
C TYR A 73 13.75 -19.12 -2.92
N PHE A 74 15.01 -18.70 -2.79
CA PHE A 74 15.34 -17.34 -2.37
C PHE A 74 15.38 -16.43 -3.59
N THR A 75 14.77 -15.28 -3.44
CA THR A 75 14.79 -14.21 -4.43
C THR A 75 15.26 -12.91 -3.78
N MET A 76 15.77 -11.99 -4.58
CA MET A 76 16.09 -10.63 -4.14
C MET A 76 15.25 -9.64 -4.96
N PRO A 77 13.93 -9.61 -4.80
CA PRO A 77 13.13 -8.64 -5.51
C PRO A 77 13.41 -7.23 -5.00
N PRO A 78 13.28 -6.22 -5.85
CA PRO A 78 13.15 -4.86 -5.35
C PRO A 78 11.94 -4.78 -4.43
N LEU A 79 12.09 -4.01 -3.35
CA LEU A 79 10.98 -3.59 -2.51
C LEU A 79 10.46 -2.27 -3.07
N GLU A 80 9.23 -2.27 -3.53
CA GLU A 80 8.64 -1.18 -4.27
C GLU A 80 7.37 -0.68 -3.59
N PHE A 81 6.99 0.54 -3.91
CA PHE A 81 5.67 1.06 -3.60
C PHE A 81 5.10 1.82 -4.77
N ASP A 82 3.79 1.86 -4.85
CA ASP A 82 3.04 2.74 -5.73
C ASP A 82 2.57 3.94 -4.94
N LEU A 83 2.80 5.15 -5.46
CA LEU A 83 2.38 6.40 -4.86
C LEU A 83 1.10 6.87 -5.53
N PHE A 84 0.06 7.08 -4.74
CA PHE A 84 -1.21 7.65 -5.16
C PHE A 84 -1.36 9.05 -4.60
N GLU A 85 -1.61 10.02 -5.45
CA GLU A 85 -1.75 11.42 -5.07
C GLU A 85 -3.03 12.04 -5.61
N PRO A 86 -3.68 12.95 -4.88
CA PRO A 86 -4.82 13.69 -5.38
C PRO A 86 -4.39 14.66 -6.49
N ALA A 87 -4.85 14.42 -7.71
CA ALA A 87 -4.51 15.22 -8.88
C ALA A 87 -5.05 16.66 -8.77
N GLY A 88 -4.21 17.62 -9.06
CA GLY A 88 -4.57 19.04 -9.02
C GLY A 88 -4.80 19.62 -7.63
N ASP A 89 -4.49 18.89 -6.57
CA ASP A 89 -4.56 19.39 -5.21
C ASP A 89 -3.43 20.36 -4.90
N THR A 90 -3.76 21.55 -4.40
CA THR A 90 -2.82 22.64 -4.13
C THR A 90 -2.31 22.66 -2.69
N VAL A 91 -2.81 21.78 -1.81
CA VAL A 91 -2.34 21.70 -0.41
C VAL A 91 -0.98 21.04 -0.37
N SER A 92 0.01 21.72 0.22
CA SER A 92 1.39 21.24 0.31
C SER A 92 1.60 20.19 1.39
N GLU A 93 0.89 20.30 2.51
CA GLU A 93 0.97 19.37 3.64
C GLU A 93 -0.25 18.46 3.66
N ARG A 94 -0.05 17.23 3.23
CA ARG A 94 -1.11 16.21 3.14
C ARG A 94 -0.78 15.02 4.05
N PRO A 95 -1.77 14.44 4.75
CA PRO A 95 -1.55 13.21 5.50
C PRO A 95 -1.09 12.08 4.57
N LEU A 96 -0.04 11.37 4.99
CA LEU A 96 0.46 10.19 4.31
C LEU A 96 -0.14 8.92 4.94
N ILE A 97 -0.68 8.05 4.12
CA ILE A 97 -1.07 6.69 4.47
C ILE A 97 -0.05 5.73 3.88
N ILE A 98 0.60 4.92 4.72
CA ILE A 98 1.39 3.78 4.25
C ILE A 98 0.47 2.57 4.31
N TYR A 99 0.11 2.05 3.15
CA TYR A 99 -0.74 0.87 3.02
C TYR A 99 0.13 -0.37 2.81
N LEU A 100 -0.04 -1.35 3.68
CA LEU A 100 0.63 -2.64 3.59
C LEU A 100 -0.40 -3.69 3.18
N HIS A 101 -0.12 -4.39 2.09
CA HIS A 101 -1.01 -5.44 1.60
C HIS A 101 -1.12 -6.61 2.60
N THR A 102 -2.12 -7.43 2.46
CA THR A 102 -2.31 -8.65 3.27
C THR A 102 -1.26 -9.72 2.90
N GLY A 103 -1.27 -10.88 3.54
CA GLY A 103 -0.37 -11.99 3.22
C GLY A 103 0.41 -12.53 4.41
N THR A 104 0.21 -11.96 5.62
CA THR A 104 0.78 -12.44 6.89
C THR A 104 2.29 -12.65 6.89
N PHE A 105 3.03 -11.89 6.06
CA PHE A 105 4.47 -12.04 5.83
C PHE A 105 4.89 -13.42 5.31
N ALA A 106 3.93 -14.26 4.91
CA ALA A 106 4.20 -15.59 4.39
C ALA A 106 5.00 -15.54 3.08
N PRO A 107 5.65 -16.64 2.69
CA PRO A 107 6.33 -16.73 1.39
C PRO A 107 5.39 -16.35 0.24
N ILE A 108 5.94 -15.71 -0.78
CA ILE A 108 5.18 -15.35 -1.97
C ILE A 108 4.71 -16.62 -2.67
N ILE A 109 3.40 -16.79 -2.78
CA ILE A 109 2.79 -17.81 -3.62
C ILE A 109 2.40 -17.13 -4.94
N ARG A 110 3.02 -17.54 -6.03
CA ARG A 110 2.71 -17.02 -7.37
C ARG A 110 1.47 -17.70 -7.94
N ASN A 111 0.32 -17.29 -7.48
CA ASN A 111 -0.95 -17.86 -7.94
C ASN A 111 -1.80 -16.90 -8.78
N GLY A 112 -1.34 -15.68 -9.03
CA GLY A 112 -2.08 -14.67 -9.80
C GLY A 112 -3.37 -14.19 -9.16
N ASN A 113 -3.52 -14.36 -7.85
CA ASN A 113 -4.75 -14.05 -7.14
C ASN A 113 -5.02 -12.54 -7.06
N ALA A 114 -6.32 -12.23 -7.07
CA ALA A 114 -6.86 -10.88 -6.89
C ALA A 114 -6.68 -10.37 -5.45
N THR A 115 -6.24 -11.19 -4.52
CA THR A 115 -6.15 -10.86 -3.10
C THR A 115 -4.80 -11.22 -2.50
N GLY A 116 -4.09 -10.22 -2.00
CA GLY A 116 -3.39 -10.35 -0.78
C GLY A 116 -1.90 -10.63 -0.77
N HIS A 117 -1.13 -10.57 -1.85
CA HIS A 117 0.31 -10.82 -1.71
C HIS A 117 1.22 -9.73 -2.30
N ARG A 118 0.64 -8.69 -2.91
CA ARG A 118 1.41 -7.62 -3.55
C ARG A 118 0.65 -6.30 -3.61
N ASN A 119 1.40 -5.21 -3.82
CA ASN A 119 0.87 -3.87 -4.01
C ASN A 119 -0.07 -3.74 -5.22
N PHE A 120 0.03 -4.60 -6.24
CA PHE A 120 -0.80 -4.56 -7.44
C PHE A 120 -2.12 -5.36 -7.34
N ASP A 121 -2.44 -5.92 -6.18
CA ASP A 121 -3.72 -6.59 -5.98
C ASP A 121 -4.89 -5.61 -6.15
N TYR A 122 -5.94 -6.03 -6.83
CA TYR A 122 -7.06 -5.17 -7.17
C TYR A 122 -7.69 -4.49 -5.94
N ALA A 123 -7.89 -5.23 -4.85
CA ALA A 123 -8.47 -4.68 -3.63
C ALA A 123 -7.57 -3.61 -3.00
N THR A 124 -6.26 -3.83 -2.99
CA THR A 124 -5.26 -2.89 -2.48
C THR A 124 -5.24 -1.61 -3.32
N GLN A 125 -5.18 -1.76 -4.64
CA GLN A 125 -5.22 -0.63 -5.58
C GLN A 125 -6.50 0.19 -5.43
N ALA A 126 -7.67 -0.47 -5.31
CA ALA A 126 -8.94 0.20 -5.13
C ALA A 126 -9.02 0.99 -3.82
N MET A 127 -8.50 0.45 -2.72
CA MET A 127 -8.44 1.13 -1.43
C MET A 127 -7.53 2.36 -1.46
N CYS A 128 -6.33 2.22 -2.01
CA CYS A 128 -5.38 3.33 -2.13
C CYS A 128 -5.94 4.47 -3.00
N ASN A 129 -6.58 4.12 -4.11
CA ASN A 129 -7.25 5.08 -4.98
C ASN A 129 -8.37 5.84 -4.24
N GLN A 130 -9.18 5.15 -3.45
CA GLN A 130 -10.24 5.78 -2.68
C GLN A 130 -9.73 6.75 -1.62
N PHE A 131 -8.64 6.45 -0.95
CA PHE A 131 -8.03 7.39 0.00
C PHE A 131 -7.42 8.60 -0.71
N ALA A 132 -6.70 8.39 -1.80
CA ALA A 132 -6.11 9.49 -2.56
C ALA A 132 -7.18 10.41 -3.16
N ALA A 133 -8.29 9.85 -3.66
CA ALA A 133 -9.42 10.64 -4.12
C ALA A 133 -10.03 11.56 -3.04
N ARG A 134 -9.77 11.28 -1.76
CA ARG A 134 -10.23 12.10 -0.61
C ARG A 134 -9.18 13.11 -0.13
N GLY A 135 -8.03 13.16 -0.78
CA GLY A 135 -6.99 14.16 -0.48
C GLY A 135 -5.83 13.65 0.38
N TYR A 136 -5.73 12.35 0.61
CA TYR A 136 -4.55 11.73 1.21
C TYR A 136 -3.47 11.48 0.16
N VAL A 137 -2.23 11.44 0.58
CA VAL A 137 -1.15 10.78 -0.18
C VAL A 137 -1.06 9.35 0.31
N VAL A 138 -1.00 8.37 -0.57
CA VAL A 138 -0.98 6.95 -0.19
C VAL A 138 0.22 6.25 -0.83
N ALA A 139 1.07 5.66 0.00
CA ALA A 139 2.12 4.75 -0.43
C ALA A 139 1.64 3.31 -0.25
N ASN A 140 1.32 2.65 -1.35
CA ASN A 140 0.94 1.25 -1.39
C ASN A 140 2.20 0.40 -1.51
N THR A 141 2.65 -0.19 -0.42
CA THR A 141 4.01 -0.66 -0.24
C THR A 141 4.08 -2.18 -0.21
N ASP A 142 4.93 -2.76 -1.05
CA ASP A 142 5.43 -4.11 -0.87
C ASP A 142 6.40 -4.14 0.32
N TYR A 143 6.37 -5.23 1.06
CA TYR A 143 7.29 -5.46 2.16
C TYR A 143 7.91 -6.84 2.04
N ARG A 144 9.01 -7.05 2.75
CA ARG A 144 9.70 -8.34 2.73
C ARG A 144 8.79 -9.46 3.20
N LEU A 145 8.67 -10.49 2.37
CA LEU A 145 7.94 -11.72 2.65
C LEU A 145 8.91 -12.88 2.92
N GLY A 146 8.44 -13.94 3.55
CA GLY A 146 9.25 -15.13 3.78
C GLY A 146 9.12 -15.72 5.18
N TRP A 147 8.27 -15.14 6.05
CA TRP A 147 7.97 -15.78 7.32
C TRP A 147 7.25 -17.11 7.10
N ASN A 148 7.80 -18.16 7.68
CA ASN A 148 7.19 -19.49 7.59
C ASN A 148 6.70 -19.94 8.97
N PRO A 149 5.38 -19.87 9.23
CA PRO A 149 4.80 -20.30 10.50
C PRO A 149 4.81 -21.83 10.70
N PHE A 150 5.05 -22.59 9.63
CA PHE A 150 4.99 -24.05 9.64
C PHE A 150 6.35 -24.71 9.93
N LEU A 151 7.41 -23.93 10.13
CA LEU A 151 8.68 -24.49 10.58
C LEU A 151 8.54 -25.10 11.97
N PRO A 152 9.18 -26.27 12.22
CA PRO A 152 8.87 -27.11 13.39
C PRO A 152 9.20 -26.44 14.72
N THR A 153 10.24 -25.60 14.76
CA THR A 153 10.67 -24.97 16.01
C THR A 153 10.45 -23.45 15.99
N GLU A 154 10.25 -22.86 17.17
CA GLU A 154 10.13 -21.41 17.33
C GLU A 154 11.38 -20.65 16.88
N PRO A 155 12.62 -21.09 17.18
CA PRO A 155 13.81 -20.44 16.66
C PRO A 155 13.89 -20.42 15.14
N GLU A 156 13.47 -21.48 14.45
CA GLU A 156 13.43 -21.51 12.98
C GLU A 156 12.38 -20.56 12.41
N ARG A 157 11.19 -20.50 13.02
CA ARG A 157 10.16 -19.52 12.65
C ARG A 157 10.65 -18.09 12.85
N ALA A 158 11.25 -17.79 13.98
CA ALA A 158 11.85 -16.47 14.25
C ALA A 158 12.98 -16.14 13.27
N ALA A 159 13.85 -17.10 12.96
CA ALA A 159 14.93 -16.91 11.99
C ALA A 159 14.41 -16.64 10.58
N SER A 160 13.24 -17.14 10.21
CA SER A 160 12.62 -16.84 8.91
C SER A 160 12.16 -15.38 8.75
N LEU A 161 11.92 -14.68 9.85
CA LEU A 161 11.62 -13.24 9.86
C LEU A 161 12.88 -12.36 9.69
N MET A 162 14.04 -12.86 10.11
CA MET A 162 15.26 -12.06 10.23
C MET A 162 16.26 -12.28 9.09
N ARG A 163 15.95 -13.16 8.13
CA ARG A 163 16.82 -13.47 6.99
C ARG A 163 16.58 -12.62 5.78
#